data_e01a6dce2352b70a7f9904da6ec0795d
#
_entry.id   e01a6dce2352b70a7f9904da6ec0795d
#
_cell.length_a   1.000
_cell.length_b   1.000
_cell.length_c   1.000
_cell.angle_alpha   90.00
_cell.angle_beta   90.00
_cell.angle_gamma   90.00
#
_symmetry.space_group_name_H-M   'P 1'
#
loop_
_entity.id
_entity.type
_entity.pdbx_description
1 polymer ?
#
loop_
_entity_poly.entity_id
_entity_poly.type
_entity_poly.pdbx_seq_one_letter_code
_entity_poly.pdbx_strand_id
1 'polypeptide(L)'
;MIRRFKLDSGFDISITLEIDTKVVTEELANSVATFWSSKDEMAEVAADVWEATARYAASELIPLLIEGCTPKEAAAELHEREGWCWPGDFGIHIIDWELPDLSAVGIECEEVECRDEEDE
;
A
#
# COMPACT_ATOMS: atom_id res chain seq x y z
N MET A 1 -1.93 -15.46 -15.51
CA MET A 1 -0.51 -15.25 -15.19
C MET A 1 -0.41 -14.48 -13.88
N ILE A 2 0.54 -14.86 -13.05
CA ILE A 2 0.79 -14.15 -11.78
C ILE A 2 1.98 -13.23 -12.00
N ARG A 3 1.82 -11.95 -11.66
CA ARG A 3 2.92 -10.99 -11.69
C ARG A 3 3.22 -10.57 -10.25
N ARG A 4 4.50 -10.50 -9.94
CA ARG A 4 4.95 -10.18 -8.59
C ARG A 4 5.67 -8.84 -8.61
N PHE A 5 5.30 -7.97 -7.68
CA PHE A 5 5.88 -6.63 -7.56
C PHE A 5 6.40 -6.44 -6.15
N LYS A 6 7.66 -6.01 -6.04
CA LYS A 6 8.20 -5.59 -4.75
C LYS A 6 8.21 -4.07 -4.74
N LEU A 7 7.54 -3.51 -3.72
CA LEU A 7 7.36 -2.07 -3.61
C LEU A 7 8.04 -1.60 -2.34
N ASP A 8 8.95 -0.65 -2.48
CA ASP A 8 9.77 -0.13 -1.40
C ASP A 8 9.49 1.36 -1.27
N SER A 9 8.97 1.76 -0.11
CA SER A 9 8.64 3.16 0.12
C SER A 9 9.72 3.88 0.92
N GLY A 10 10.84 3.20 1.21
CA GLY A 10 11.89 3.76 2.05
C GLY A 10 11.57 3.58 3.52
N PHE A 11 12.50 4.00 4.39
CA PHE A 11 12.30 3.97 5.85
C PHE A 11 11.94 2.58 6.37
N ASP A 12 12.54 1.53 5.78
CA ASP A 12 12.31 0.14 6.17
C ASP A 12 10.86 -0.30 5.99
N ILE A 13 10.18 0.27 5.01
CA ILE A 13 8.81 -0.11 4.67
C ILE A 13 8.81 -0.68 3.26
N SER A 14 8.45 -1.94 3.12
CA SER A 14 8.32 -2.57 1.82
C SER A 14 7.18 -3.57 1.85
N ILE A 15 6.65 -3.88 0.68
CA ILE A 15 5.58 -4.86 0.54
C ILE A 15 5.78 -5.54 -0.81
N THR A 16 5.53 -6.85 -0.84
CA THR A 16 5.58 -7.61 -2.08
C THR A 16 4.18 -8.12 -2.37
N LEU A 17 3.68 -7.79 -3.55
CA LEU A 17 2.33 -8.16 -3.97
C LEU A 17 2.38 -9.09 -5.16
N GLU A 18 1.44 -10.02 -5.21
CA GLU A 18 1.18 -10.81 -6.41
C GLU A 18 -0.17 -10.41 -6.97
N ILE A 19 -0.22 -10.17 -8.26
CA ILE A 19 -1.44 -9.84 -8.97
C ILE A 19 -1.72 -10.94 -9.99
N ASP A 20 -2.89 -11.57 -9.87
CA ASP A 20 -3.33 -12.55 -10.85
C ASP A 20 -4.00 -11.79 -11.99
N THR A 21 -3.33 -11.76 -13.15
CA THR A 21 -3.82 -10.97 -14.28
C THR A 21 -5.05 -11.59 -14.94
N LYS A 22 -5.41 -12.82 -14.55
CA LYS A 22 -6.67 -13.40 -15.01
C LYS A 22 -7.85 -12.88 -14.20
N VAL A 23 -7.61 -12.46 -12.95
CA VAL A 23 -8.64 -11.89 -12.09
C VAL A 23 -8.64 -10.37 -12.24
N VAL A 24 -7.47 -9.75 -12.07
CA VAL A 24 -7.32 -8.32 -12.29
C VAL A 24 -6.96 -8.14 -13.77
N THR A 25 -7.99 -8.09 -14.60
CA THR A 25 -7.81 -7.96 -16.04
C THR A 25 -7.24 -6.58 -16.37
N GLU A 26 -6.79 -6.42 -17.61
CA GLU A 26 -6.27 -5.13 -18.05
C GLU A 26 -7.32 -4.05 -17.88
N GLU A 27 -8.57 -4.38 -18.12
CA GLU A 27 -9.68 -3.43 -17.95
C GLU A 27 -9.82 -2.99 -16.50
N LEU A 28 -9.78 -3.94 -15.56
CA LEU A 28 -9.85 -3.60 -14.13
C LEU A 28 -8.62 -2.81 -13.69
N ALA A 29 -7.44 -3.23 -14.14
CA ALA A 29 -6.21 -2.53 -13.80
C ALA A 29 -6.23 -1.11 -14.34
N ASN A 30 -6.75 -0.92 -15.53
CA ASN A 30 -6.87 0.41 -16.12
C ASN A 30 -7.86 1.26 -15.32
N SER A 31 -8.96 0.68 -14.85
CA SER A 31 -9.90 1.38 -13.99
C SER A 31 -9.22 1.88 -12.72
N VAL A 32 -8.42 1.04 -12.07
CA VAL A 32 -7.68 1.45 -10.88
C VAL A 32 -6.70 2.56 -11.23
N ALA A 33 -5.94 2.37 -12.32
CA ALA A 33 -4.88 3.31 -12.69
C ALA A 33 -5.44 4.71 -12.99
N THR A 34 -6.68 4.80 -13.42
CA THR A 34 -7.29 6.08 -13.80
C THR A 34 -8.25 6.62 -12.76
N PHE A 35 -8.47 5.89 -11.66
CA PHE A 35 -9.40 6.30 -10.61
C PHE A 35 -8.90 7.49 -9.80
N TRP A 36 -7.59 7.62 -9.65
CA TRP A 36 -6.98 8.57 -8.71
C TRP A 36 -6.63 9.88 -9.39
N SER A 37 -6.62 10.96 -8.61
CA SER A 37 -6.24 12.27 -9.13
C SER A 37 -4.78 12.33 -9.56
N SER A 38 -3.95 11.42 -9.06
CA SER A 38 -2.52 11.36 -9.42
C SER A 38 -2.26 10.48 -10.64
N LYS A 39 -3.29 10.17 -11.43
CA LYS A 39 -3.17 9.22 -12.54
C LYS A 39 -2.11 9.65 -13.57
N ASP A 40 -1.96 10.96 -13.79
CA ASP A 40 -1.00 11.45 -14.78
C ASP A 40 0.44 11.24 -14.29
N GLU A 41 0.69 11.55 -13.02
CA GLU A 41 2.01 11.31 -12.42
C GLU A 41 2.30 9.81 -12.37
N MET A 42 1.28 9.01 -12.05
CA MET A 42 1.46 7.57 -12.00
C MET A 42 1.82 7.01 -13.37
N ALA A 43 1.21 7.55 -14.43
CA ALA A 43 1.52 7.10 -15.79
C ALA A 43 2.96 7.36 -16.17
N GLU A 44 3.61 8.34 -15.53
CA GLU A 44 5.01 8.66 -15.83
C GLU A 44 5.98 7.71 -15.12
N VAL A 45 5.58 7.09 -14.01
CA VAL A 45 6.49 6.26 -13.23
C VAL A 45 6.21 4.76 -13.35
N ALA A 46 4.98 4.37 -13.65
CA ALA A 46 4.61 2.96 -13.75
C ALA A 46 4.85 2.46 -15.18
N ALA A 47 5.37 1.24 -15.30
CA ALA A 47 5.65 0.66 -16.60
C ALA A 47 4.38 0.28 -17.34
N ASP A 48 3.33 -0.11 -16.60
CA ASP A 48 2.04 -0.49 -17.20
C ASP A 48 0.94 -0.36 -16.13
N VAL A 49 -0.30 -0.72 -16.53
CA VAL A 49 -1.44 -0.54 -15.63
C VAL A 49 -1.40 -1.47 -14.43
N TRP A 50 -0.75 -2.63 -14.55
CA TRP A 50 -0.62 -3.54 -13.40
C TRP A 50 0.39 -3.02 -12.39
N GLU A 51 1.49 -2.43 -12.84
CA GLU A 51 2.41 -1.78 -11.90
C GLU A 51 1.73 -0.60 -11.21
N ALA A 52 0.96 0.19 -11.95
CA ALA A 52 0.20 1.29 -11.35
C ALA A 52 -0.77 0.75 -10.30
N THR A 53 -1.47 -0.33 -10.62
CA THR A 53 -2.38 -0.98 -9.67
C THR A 53 -1.64 -1.42 -8.42
N ALA A 54 -0.47 -2.03 -8.57
CA ALA A 54 0.34 -2.49 -7.43
C ALA A 54 0.77 -1.30 -6.56
N ARG A 55 1.19 -0.20 -7.18
CA ARG A 55 1.61 0.99 -6.43
C ARG A 55 0.47 1.58 -5.62
N TYR A 56 -0.72 1.69 -6.22
CA TYR A 56 -1.89 2.20 -5.50
C TYR A 56 -2.31 1.23 -4.40
N ALA A 57 -2.28 -0.08 -4.69
CA ALA A 57 -2.62 -1.08 -3.68
C ALA A 57 -1.68 -0.98 -2.49
N ALA A 58 -0.37 -0.84 -2.74
CA ALA A 58 0.60 -0.75 -1.67
C ALA A 58 0.33 0.48 -0.79
N SER A 59 -0.02 1.61 -1.39
CA SER A 59 -0.27 2.84 -0.64
C SER A 59 -1.48 2.70 0.29
N GLU A 60 -2.42 1.80 -0.04
CA GLU A 60 -3.58 1.56 0.80
C GLU A 60 -3.34 0.43 1.80
N LEU A 61 -2.55 -0.58 1.40
CA LEU A 61 -2.35 -1.78 2.24
C LEU A 61 -1.34 -1.54 3.34
N ILE A 62 -0.29 -0.77 3.07
CA ILE A 62 0.75 -0.53 4.09
C ILE A 62 0.17 0.08 5.37
N PRO A 63 -0.68 1.13 5.30
CA PRO A 63 -1.28 1.66 6.52
C PRO A 63 -2.10 0.63 7.29
N LEU A 64 -2.80 -0.26 6.58
CA LEU A 64 -3.60 -1.29 7.24
C LEU A 64 -2.71 -2.29 7.99
N LEU A 65 -1.57 -2.65 7.39
CA LEU A 65 -0.62 -3.53 8.06
C LEU A 65 -0.01 -2.86 9.28
N ILE A 66 0.28 -1.56 9.19
CA ILE A 66 0.81 -0.80 10.31
C ILE A 66 -0.19 -0.78 11.46
N GLU A 67 -1.49 -0.72 11.14
CA GLU A 67 -2.54 -0.73 12.16
C GLU A 67 -2.73 -2.10 12.80
N GLY A 68 -2.11 -3.13 12.26
CA GLY A 68 -2.17 -4.46 12.85
C GLY A 68 -3.00 -5.47 12.10
N CYS A 69 -3.52 -5.13 10.92
CA CYS A 69 -4.26 -6.08 10.11
C CYS A 69 -3.33 -7.19 9.62
N THR A 70 -3.83 -8.41 9.56
CA THR A 70 -3.11 -9.47 8.87
C THR A 70 -3.16 -9.18 7.37
N PRO A 71 -2.27 -9.79 6.58
CA PRO A 71 -2.33 -9.61 5.12
C PRO A 71 -3.70 -9.94 4.54
N LYS A 72 -4.33 -11.00 5.04
CA LYS A 72 -5.65 -11.39 4.56
C LYS A 72 -6.70 -10.36 4.91
N GLU A 73 -6.64 -9.83 6.13
CA GLU A 73 -7.59 -8.79 6.57
C GLU A 73 -7.39 -7.50 5.78
N ALA A 74 -6.14 -7.13 5.56
CA ALA A 74 -5.83 -5.90 4.80
C ALA A 74 -6.35 -6.01 3.38
N ALA A 75 -6.13 -7.14 2.73
CA ALA A 75 -6.61 -7.35 1.37
C ALA A 75 -8.15 -7.34 1.31
N ALA A 76 -8.80 -7.97 2.28
CA ALA A 76 -10.26 -7.98 2.34
C ALA A 76 -10.82 -6.58 2.53
N GLU A 77 -10.18 -5.79 3.39
CA GLU A 77 -10.59 -4.41 3.63
C GLU A 77 -10.44 -3.58 2.36
N LEU A 78 -9.32 -3.73 1.66
CA LEU A 78 -9.09 -2.96 0.44
C LEU A 78 -10.11 -3.33 -0.63
N HIS A 79 -10.42 -4.62 -0.75
CA HIS A 79 -11.35 -5.11 -1.76
C HIS A 79 -12.75 -4.49 -1.60
N GLU A 80 -13.08 -4.03 -0.39
CA GLU A 80 -14.37 -3.41 -0.12
C GLU A 80 -14.38 -1.89 -0.36
N ARG A 81 -13.22 -1.30 -0.60
CA ARG A 81 -13.13 0.15 -0.78
C ARG A 81 -13.47 0.54 -2.21
N GLU A 82 -13.96 1.77 -2.35
CA GLU A 82 -14.28 2.33 -3.65
C GLU A 82 -13.05 2.29 -4.55
N GLY A 83 -13.24 1.84 -5.77
CA GLY A 83 -12.15 1.69 -6.73
C GLY A 83 -11.58 0.28 -6.75
N TRP A 84 -11.87 -0.55 -5.73
CA TRP A 84 -11.30 -1.90 -5.59
C TRP A 84 -12.36 -2.99 -5.43
N CYS A 85 -13.65 -2.64 -5.47
CA CYS A 85 -14.70 -3.57 -5.06
C CYS A 85 -15.34 -4.31 -6.24
N TRP A 86 -14.51 -4.87 -7.13
CA TRP A 86 -15.05 -5.71 -8.19
C TRP A 86 -15.50 -7.06 -7.62
N PRO A 87 -16.48 -7.71 -8.29
CA PRO A 87 -17.02 -8.98 -7.77
C PRO A 87 -16.02 -10.13 -7.94
N GLY A 88 -16.20 -11.17 -7.11
CA GLY A 88 -15.35 -12.34 -7.17
C GLY A 88 -14.07 -12.17 -6.37
N ASP A 89 -13.03 -12.87 -6.77
CA ASP A 89 -11.74 -12.82 -6.10
C ASP A 89 -11.11 -11.44 -6.28
N PHE A 90 -10.36 -11.01 -5.26
CA PHE A 90 -9.63 -9.75 -5.35
C PHE A 90 -8.48 -9.84 -6.36
N GLY A 91 -7.77 -10.96 -6.34
CA GLY A 91 -6.66 -11.19 -7.27
C GLY A 91 -5.36 -10.52 -6.89
N ILE A 92 -5.32 -9.82 -5.76
CA ILE A 92 -4.11 -9.16 -5.26
C ILE A 92 -3.82 -9.74 -3.89
N HIS A 93 -2.59 -10.27 -3.72
CA HIS A 93 -2.20 -10.95 -2.49
C HIS A 93 -0.91 -10.35 -1.96
N ILE A 94 -0.85 -10.16 -0.65
CA ILE A 94 0.38 -9.75 0.04
C ILE A 94 1.14 -11.02 0.36
N ILE A 95 2.37 -11.16 -0.17
CA ILE A 95 3.16 -12.36 0.08
C ILE A 95 4.36 -12.10 0.98
N ASP A 96 4.73 -10.84 1.16
CA ASP A 96 5.83 -10.48 2.05
C ASP A 96 5.70 -9.00 2.37
N TRP A 97 6.21 -8.61 3.53
CA TRP A 97 6.21 -7.19 3.90
C TRP A 97 7.23 -6.96 5.00
N GLU A 98 7.69 -5.71 5.08
CA GLU A 98 8.61 -5.28 6.12
C GLU A 98 8.13 -3.92 6.62
N LEU A 99 7.99 -3.78 7.93
CA LEU A 99 7.52 -2.55 8.55
C LEU A 99 8.58 -2.04 9.53
N PRO A 100 8.58 -0.72 9.82
CA PRO A 100 9.54 -0.19 10.78
C PRO A 100 9.23 -0.70 12.17
N ASP A 101 10.27 -0.71 13.01
CA ASP A 101 10.11 -1.09 14.41
C ASP A 101 9.46 0.06 15.15
N LEU A 102 8.20 -0.15 15.52
CA LEU A 102 7.43 0.86 16.25
C LEU A 102 7.30 0.53 17.73
N SER A 103 8.08 -0.45 18.22
CA SER A 103 8.11 -0.75 19.66
C SER A 103 8.75 0.41 20.40
N ALA A 104 8.40 0.55 21.68
CA ALA A 104 8.95 1.62 22.50
C ALA A 104 10.46 1.56 22.58
N VAL A 105 11.03 0.35 22.52
CA VAL A 105 12.48 0.18 22.58
C VAL A 105 13.16 0.69 21.33
N GLY A 106 12.51 0.52 20.17
CA GLY A 106 13.07 0.94 18.89
C GLY A 106 12.88 2.43 18.61
N ILE A 107 12.15 3.14 19.44
CA ILE A 107 11.93 4.57 19.25
C ILE A 107 13.05 5.33 19.95
N GLU A 108 13.76 6.16 19.20
CA GLU A 108 14.81 6.99 19.74
C GLU A 108 14.19 8.22 20.40
N CYS A 109 14.82 8.64 21.49
CA CYS A 109 14.27 9.74 22.26
C CYS A 109 15.40 10.71 22.64
N GLU A 110 15.15 11.98 22.43
CA GLU A 110 16.04 13.03 22.84
C GLU A 110 15.23 14.08 23.60
N GLU A 111 15.69 14.42 24.78
CA GLU A 111 15.01 15.45 25.55
C GLU A 111 15.40 16.83 24.99
N VAL A 112 14.39 17.65 24.69
CA VAL A 112 14.64 18.98 24.14
C VAL A 112 14.11 20.02 25.08
N GLU A 113 14.58 21.26 24.94
CA GLU A 113 14.22 22.36 25.81
C GLU A 113 12.74 22.72 25.62
N CYS A 114 12.03 22.88 26.74
CA CYS A 114 10.60 23.29 26.67
C CYS A 114 10.53 24.73 26.23
N ARG A 115 9.61 24.98 25.38
CA ARG A 115 9.32 26.35 25.03
C ARG A 115 8.30 26.82 25.99
N ASP A 116 8.34 27.57 26.62
CA ASP A 116 7.34 27.77 27.41
C ASP A 116 6.60 28.83 27.55
N GLU A 117 6.11 28.82 27.61
CA GLU A 117 5.45 29.39 27.79
C GLU A 117 4.84 29.33 28.77
N GLU A 118 4.96 28.88 29.12
CA GLU A 118 4.52 28.72 29.83
C GLU A 118 4.69 29.02 30.77
N ASP A 119 4.97 29.36 31.11
CA ASP A 119 5.08 29.54 31.89
C ASP A 119 4.75 30.00 32.52
N GLU A 120 4.58 29.93 32.67
CA GLU A 120 4.24 30.14 33.28
C GLU A 120 3.91 30.48 33.59
#